data_94b32404510e74b9dbe3fcc1d62a3a9c
#
_entry.id   94b32404510e74b9dbe3fcc1d62a3a9c
#
_cell.length_a   1.000
_cell.length_b   1.000
_cell.length_c   1.000
_cell.angle_alpha   90.00
_cell.angle_beta   90.00
_cell.angle_gamma   90.00
#
_symmetry.space_group_name_H-M   'P 1'
#
loop_
_entity.id
_entity.type
_entity.pdbx_description
1 polymer ?
#
loop_
_entity_poly.entity_id
_entity_poly.type
_entity_poly.pdbx_seq_one_letter_code
_entity_poly.pdbx_strand_id
1 'polypeptide(L)' 'MAFPPTTLERAFELARSGQCASVTDIRARLKQERHDQVDAHLQGAGITRQLRRLCAEARADAA' A
#
# COMPACT_ATOMS: atom_id res chain seq x y z
N MET A 1 -14.93 -11.64 14.90
CA MET A 1 -13.49 -11.63 15.22
C MET A 1 -12.72 -11.14 14.00
N ALA A 2 -11.99 -10.06 14.14
CA ALA A 2 -11.27 -9.48 13.01
C ALA A 2 -9.85 -10.05 12.94
N PHE A 3 -9.47 -10.57 11.80
CA PHE A 3 -8.10 -10.98 11.56
C PHE A 3 -7.30 -9.76 11.09
N PRO A 4 -6.01 -9.66 11.47
CA PRO A 4 -5.19 -8.59 10.95
C PRO A 4 -5.09 -8.70 9.43
N PRO A 5 -5.05 -7.59 8.71
CA PRO A 5 -4.95 -7.63 7.25
C PRO A 5 -3.62 -8.25 6.82
N THR A 6 -3.63 -8.92 5.68
CA THR A 6 -2.39 -9.40 5.08
C THR A 6 -1.56 -8.21 4.61
N THR A 7 -0.30 -8.45 4.29
CA THR A 7 0.58 -7.40 3.79
C THR A 7 -0.02 -6.72 2.56
N LEU A 8 -0.57 -7.50 1.62
CA LEU A 8 -1.19 -6.93 0.42
C LEU A 8 -2.45 -6.15 0.74
N GLU A 9 -3.30 -6.68 1.62
CA GLU A 9 -4.51 -5.97 2.02
C GLU A 9 -4.18 -4.65 2.67
N ARG A 10 -3.19 -4.63 3.54
CA ARG A 10 -2.76 -3.40 4.21
C ARG A 10 -2.17 -2.41 3.20
N ALA A 11 -1.43 -2.91 2.21
CA ALA A 11 -0.88 -2.06 1.16
C ALA A 11 -2.00 -1.35 0.40
N PHE A 12 -3.07 -2.07 0.04
CA PHE A 12 -4.20 -1.47 -0.65
C PHE A 12 -4.94 -0.47 0.23
N GLU A 13 -5.09 -0.76 1.52
CA GLU A 13 -5.70 0.18 2.45
C GLU A 13 -4.90 1.48 2.51
N LEU A 14 -3.58 1.39 2.62
CA LEU A 14 -2.71 2.57 2.66
C LEU A 14 -2.80 3.37 1.37
N ALA A 15 -2.85 2.68 0.24
CA ALA A 15 -2.97 3.35 -1.05
C ALA A 15 -4.28 4.12 -1.15
N ARG A 16 -5.38 3.53 -0.70
CA ARG A 16 -6.70 4.15 -0.78
C ARG A 16 -6.92 5.23 0.27
N SER A 17 -6.15 5.20 1.36
CA SER A 17 -6.33 6.15 2.45
C SER A 17 -5.81 7.54 2.13
N GLY A 18 -4.97 7.67 1.12
CA GLY A 18 -4.33 8.95 0.79
C GLY A 18 -3.15 9.29 1.68
N GLN A 19 -2.81 8.43 2.64
CA GLN A 19 -1.69 8.68 3.55
C GLN A 19 -0.34 8.48 2.89
N CYS A 20 -0.30 7.67 1.85
CA CYS A 20 0.94 7.37 1.14
C CYS A 20 0.90 7.99 -0.24
N ALA A 21 1.94 8.74 -0.59
CA ALA A 21 2.02 9.40 -1.89
C ALA A 21 2.52 8.48 -2.99
N SER A 22 3.24 7.42 -2.64
CA SER A 22 3.87 6.54 -3.59
C SER A 22 3.98 5.12 -3.04
N VAL A 23 4.36 4.19 -3.90
CA VAL A 23 4.61 2.81 -3.50
C VAL A 23 5.77 2.75 -2.50
N THR A 24 6.75 3.63 -2.65
CA THR A 24 7.86 3.70 -1.69
C THR A 24 7.36 4.01 -0.29
N ASP A 25 6.42 4.94 -0.17
CA ASP A 25 5.82 5.28 1.11
C ASP A 25 5.05 4.11 1.69
N ILE A 26 4.29 3.40 0.85
CA ILE A 26 3.56 2.21 1.27
C ILE A 26 4.52 1.16 1.82
N ARG A 27 5.60 0.94 1.10
CA ARG A 27 6.61 -0.04 1.51
C ARG A 27 7.21 0.31 2.86
N ALA A 28 7.58 1.57 3.03
CA ALA A 28 8.15 2.06 4.29
C ALA A 28 7.16 1.88 5.44
N ARG A 29 5.89 2.22 5.19
CA ARG A 29 4.86 2.09 6.23
C ARG A 29 4.64 0.65 6.64
N LEU A 30 4.60 -0.26 5.66
CA LEU A 30 4.44 -1.68 5.95
C LEU A 30 5.59 -2.21 6.80
N LYS A 31 6.80 -1.76 6.52
CA LYS A 31 7.97 -2.15 7.31
C LYS A 31 7.86 -1.63 8.73
N GLN A 32 7.38 -0.41 8.91
CA GLN A 32 7.14 0.15 10.24
C GLN A 32 6.11 -0.65 11.01
N GLU A 33 5.11 -1.17 10.32
CA GLU A 33 4.06 -1.99 10.93
C GLU A 33 4.48 -3.45 11.10
N ARG A 34 5.74 -3.75 10.80
CA ARG A 34 6.35 -5.07 11.00
C ARG A 34 5.71 -6.16 10.13
N HIS A 35 5.26 -5.80 8.96
CA HIS A 35 4.81 -6.80 8.00
C HIS A 35 6.03 -7.52 7.42
N ASP A 36 5.88 -8.83 7.22
CA ASP A 36 6.96 -9.65 6.67
C ASP A 36 6.94 -9.62 5.14
N GLN A 37 8.12 -9.77 4.56
CA GLN A 37 8.28 -9.97 3.11
C GLN A 37 7.62 -8.86 2.29
N VAL A 38 7.69 -7.64 2.78
CA VAL A 38 7.09 -6.50 2.10
C VAL A 38 7.59 -6.37 0.68
N ASP A 39 8.91 -6.44 0.48
CA ASP A 39 9.50 -6.29 -0.84
C ASP A 39 9.05 -7.41 -1.79
N ALA A 40 8.95 -8.64 -1.28
CA ALA A 40 8.51 -9.76 -2.09
C ALA A 40 7.07 -9.58 -2.55
N HIS A 41 6.19 -9.12 -1.65
CA HIS A 41 4.78 -8.90 -1.99
C HIS A 41 4.58 -7.75 -2.98
N LEU A 42 5.42 -6.70 -2.87
CA LEU A 42 5.28 -5.52 -3.71
C LEU A 42 6.19 -5.52 -4.93
N GLN A 43 6.80 -6.66 -5.22
CA GLN A 43 7.75 -6.77 -6.32
C GLN A 43 7.08 -6.90 -7.69
N GLY A 44 5.85 -7.40 -7.74
CA GLY A 44 5.14 -7.61 -8.99
C GLY A 44 4.78 -6.30 -9.68
N ALA A 45 5.03 -6.21 -11.00
CA ALA A 45 4.74 -5.01 -11.76
C ALA A 45 3.25 -4.67 -11.73
N GLY A 46 2.38 -5.68 -11.78
CA GLY A 46 0.93 -5.47 -11.72
C GLY A 46 0.48 -4.87 -10.41
N ILE A 47 0.98 -5.41 -9.30
CA ILE A 47 0.66 -4.92 -7.97
C ILE A 47 1.15 -3.48 -7.81
N THR A 48 2.39 -3.21 -8.21
CA THR A 48 2.96 -1.87 -8.10
C THR A 48 2.15 -0.85 -8.88
N ARG A 49 1.73 -1.23 -10.07
CA ARG A 49 0.93 -0.35 -10.92
C ARG A 49 -0.42 -0.05 -10.29
N GLN A 50 -1.08 -1.07 -9.74
CA GLN A 50 -2.36 -0.89 -9.08
C GLN A 50 -2.25 0.02 -7.86
N LEU A 51 -1.23 -0.19 -7.04
CA LEU A 51 -1.02 0.63 -5.86
C LEU A 51 -0.74 2.08 -6.23
N ARG A 52 0.08 2.29 -7.26
CA ARG A 52 0.38 3.64 -7.74
C ARG A 52 -0.88 4.35 -8.21
N ARG A 53 -1.74 3.64 -8.94
CA ARG A 53 -3.00 4.19 -9.42
C ARG A 53 -3.92 4.57 -8.28
N LEU A 54 -4.04 3.69 -7.27
CA LEU A 54 -4.88 3.97 -6.11
C LEU A 54 -4.37 5.16 -5.32
N CYS A 55 -3.06 5.29 -5.16
CA CYS A 55 -2.47 6.45 -4.50
C CYS A 55 -2.83 7.73 -5.24
N ALA A 56 -2.71 7.72 -6.56
CA ALA A 56 -3.03 8.89 -7.37
C ALA A 56 -4.50 9.26 -7.27
N GLU A 57 -5.39 8.28 -7.33
CA GLU A 57 -6.83 8.50 -7.21
C GLU A 57 -7.20 9.06 -5.84
N ALA A 58 -6.64 8.50 -4.79
CA ALA A 58 -6.93 8.96 -3.43
C ALA A 58 -6.48 10.40 -3.21
N ARG A 59 -5.31 10.76 -3.75
CA ARG A 59 -4.81 12.13 -3.61
C ARG A 59 -5.61 13.12 -4.45
N ALA A 60 -6.07 12.68 -5.61
CA ALA A 60 -6.93 13.53 -6.45
C ALA A 60 -8.24 13.83 -5.74
N ASP A 61 -8.82 12.83 -5.08
CA ASP A 61 -10.07 13.03 -4.33
C ASP A 61 -9.88 13.92 -3.11
N ALA A 62 -8.68 13.93 -2.53
CA ALA A 62 -8.37 14.74 -1.36
C ALA A 62 -8.08 16.20 -1.70
N ALA A 63 -7.86 16.50 -2.95
CA ALA A 63 -7.49 17.85 -3.39
C ALA A 63 -8.66 18.86 -3.31
#